data_3e9895b20f2ef7e46e2f64503989d2d7
#
_entry.id   3e9895b20f2ef7e46e2f64503989d2d7
#
_cell.length_a   1.000
_cell.length_b   1.000
_cell.length_c   1.000
_cell.angle_alpha   90.00
_cell.angle_beta   90.00
_cell.angle_gamma   90.00
#
_symmetry.space_group_name_H-M   'P 1'
#
loop_
_entity.id
_entity.type
_entity.pdbx_description
1 polymer ?
#
loop_
_entity_poly.entity_id
_entity_poly.type
_entity_poly.pdbx_seq_one_letter_code
_entity_poly.pdbx_strand_id
1 'polypeptide(L)'
;MIQQKIARIANSLAYKKVLIAFSGGIDSSVLAHIAYDKLKDDVTAITVDSIFLPRREIENCELVSKEIGIKHFIIPADLENKNDVLSNNKFRCYYCKRVIIEKLREFASRNNYDMVVEGTNCSDLKDYRPGIKAVHENKDILHSPFITFGIYKDDIREIASYLNLSNRNKPSESCLATRIPFNTRITKKTCTKLKRLKIFYTNLILSLFESGYTIALQGLK
;
A
#
# COMPACT_ATOMS: atom_id res chain seq x y z
N MET A 1 -7.43 -23.84 -9.20
CA MET A 1 -8.12 -22.71 -8.51
C MET A 1 -7.33 -21.39 -8.54
N ILE A 2 -6.05 -21.33 -8.13
CA ILE A 2 -5.23 -20.09 -8.12
C ILE A 2 -5.09 -19.47 -9.50
N GLN A 3 -4.71 -20.24 -10.51
CA GLN A 3 -4.56 -19.76 -11.90
C GLN A 3 -5.86 -19.14 -12.45
N GLN A 4 -7.02 -19.69 -12.10
CA GLN A 4 -8.31 -19.11 -12.52
C GLN A 4 -8.55 -17.73 -11.87
N LYS A 5 -8.17 -17.56 -10.59
CA LYS A 5 -8.26 -16.27 -9.91
C LYS A 5 -7.34 -15.23 -10.57
N ILE A 6 -6.10 -15.62 -10.84
CA ILE A 6 -5.12 -14.78 -11.56
C ILE A 6 -5.67 -14.41 -12.94
N ALA A 7 -6.16 -15.37 -13.71
CA ALA A 7 -6.69 -15.11 -15.05
C ALA A 7 -7.90 -14.15 -15.04
N ARG A 8 -8.81 -14.27 -14.06
CA ARG A 8 -9.95 -13.35 -13.93
C ARG A 8 -9.50 -11.92 -13.66
N ILE A 9 -8.53 -11.73 -12.76
CA ILE A 9 -7.95 -10.42 -12.47
C ILE A 9 -7.26 -9.87 -13.72
N ALA A 10 -6.36 -10.63 -14.34
CA ALA A 10 -5.63 -10.23 -15.55
C ALA A 10 -6.56 -9.83 -16.70
N ASN A 11 -7.63 -10.59 -16.95
CA ASN A 11 -8.59 -10.32 -18.03
C ASN A 11 -9.41 -9.06 -17.78
N SER A 12 -9.68 -8.69 -16.51
CA SER A 12 -10.38 -7.45 -16.18
C SER A 12 -9.56 -6.19 -16.48
N LEU A 13 -8.25 -6.34 -16.60
CA LEU A 13 -7.31 -5.25 -16.91
C LEU A 13 -6.94 -5.19 -18.40
N ALA A 14 -7.33 -6.17 -19.20
CA ALA A 14 -6.93 -6.27 -20.60
C ALA A 14 -7.36 -5.03 -21.43
N TYR A 15 -6.52 -4.68 -22.39
CA TYR A 15 -6.73 -3.56 -23.34
C TYR A 15 -6.84 -2.18 -22.67
N LYS A 16 -6.23 -1.99 -21.51
CA LYS A 16 -6.24 -0.73 -20.76
C LYS A 16 -4.84 -0.33 -20.37
N LYS A 17 -4.60 0.97 -20.31
CA LYS A 17 -3.41 1.53 -19.69
C LYS A 17 -3.69 1.73 -18.20
N VAL A 18 -3.01 0.96 -17.36
CA VAL A 18 -3.37 0.79 -15.96
C VAL A 18 -2.34 1.43 -15.02
N LEU A 19 -2.82 2.17 -14.03
CA LEU A 19 -2.03 2.69 -12.94
C LEU A 19 -2.30 1.88 -11.66
N ILE A 20 -1.28 1.28 -11.06
CA ILE A 20 -1.41 0.54 -9.81
C ILE A 20 -1.06 1.43 -8.62
N ALA A 21 -2.01 1.61 -7.69
CA ALA A 21 -1.72 2.23 -6.39
C ALA A 21 -0.86 1.26 -5.55
N PHE A 22 0.44 1.51 -5.52
CA PHE A 22 1.44 0.58 -5.04
C PHE A 22 1.99 0.99 -3.67
N SER A 23 1.93 0.07 -2.71
CA SER A 23 2.43 0.27 -1.34
C SER A 23 3.59 -0.65 -0.97
N GLY A 24 4.04 -1.53 -1.89
CA GLY A 24 5.05 -2.55 -1.61
C GLY A 24 4.59 -3.63 -0.61
N GLY A 25 3.33 -3.60 -0.16
CA GLY A 25 2.72 -4.68 0.62
C GLY A 25 2.25 -5.82 -0.28
N ILE A 26 2.03 -7.00 0.31
CA ILE A 26 1.70 -8.22 -0.43
C ILE A 26 0.51 -8.04 -1.41
N ASP A 27 -0.56 -7.35 -0.99
CA ASP A 27 -1.77 -7.17 -1.82
C ASP A 27 -1.45 -6.39 -3.10
N SER A 28 -0.82 -5.22 -2.95
CA SER A 28 -0.44 -4.39 -4.09
C SER A 28 0.63 -5.03 -4.96
N SER A 29 1.51 -5.87 -4.39
CA SER A 29 2.56 -6.57 -5.13
C SER A 29 2.00 -7.71 -5.98
N VAL A 30 1.07 -8.50 -5.44
CA VAL A 30 0.34 -9.52 -6.21
C VAL A 30 -0.40 -8.88 -7.37
N LEU A 31 -1.11 -7.78 -7.12
CA LEU A 31 -1.85 -7.06 -8.15
C LEU A 31 -0.92 -6.49 -9.23
N ALA A 32 0.20 -5.87 -8.83
CA ALA A 32 1.19 -5.33 -9.74
C ALA A 32 1.84 -6.42 -10.61
N HIS A 33 2.16 -7.58 -10.03
CA HIS A 33 2.73 -8.70 -10.77
C HIS A 33 1.75 -9.24 -11.81
N ILE A 34 0.49 -9.51 -11.42
CA ILE A 34 -0.55 -10.00 -12.35
C ILE A 34 -0.77 -8.99 -13.49
N ALA A 35 -0.84 -7.70 -13.15
CA ALA A 35 -1.05 -6.65 -14.14
C ALA A 35 0.16 -6.53 -15.09
N TYR A 36 1.40 -6.59 -14.56
CA TYR A 36 2.61 -6.51 -15.37
C TYR A 36 2.75 -7.72 -16.30
N ASP A 37 2.45 -8.92 -15.84
CA ASP A 37 2.48 -10.11 -16.70
C ASP A 37 1.52 -9.99 -17.88
N LYS A 38 0.38 -9.37 -17.67
CA LYS A 38 -0.67 -9.21 -18.70
C LYS A 38 -0.44 -8.04 -19.64
N LEU A 39 0.01 -6.89 -19.11
CA LEU A 39 -0.01 -5.59 -19.80
C LEU A 39 1.37 -5.08 -20.21
N LYS A 40 2.44 -5.58 -19.60
CA LYS A 40 3.83 -5.16 -19.82
C LYS A 40 3.98 -3.63 -19.72
N ASP A 41 4.22 -2.94 -20.82
CA ASP A 41 4.48 -1.48 -20.87
C ASP A 41 3.23 -0.64 -20.60
N ASP A 42 2.01 -1.22 -20.69
CA ASP A 42 0.75 -0.52 -20.44
C ASP A 42 0.38 -0.48 -18.95
N VAL A 43 1.23 -0.94 -18.06
CA VAL A 43 1.04 -0.82 -16.63
C VAL A 43 2.17 -0.09 -15.93
N THR A 44 1.82 0.74 -14.94
CA THR A 44 2.78 1.48 -14.11
C THR A 44 2.34 1.41 -12.66
N ALA A 45 3.30 1.19 -11.76
CA ALA A 45 3.10 1.29 -10.33
C ALA A 45 3.37 2.72 -9.85
N ILE A 46 2.58 3.20 -8.88
CA ILE A 46 2.77 4.52 -8.29
C ILE A 46 2.63 4.45 -6.77
N THR A 47 3.63 4.96 -6.07
CA THR A 47 3.63 5.11 -4.62
C THR A 47 3.44 6.58 -4.27
N VAL A 48 2.47 6.85 -3.39
CA VAL A 48 2.22 8.20 -2.89
C VAL A 48 2.99 8.39 -1.59
N ASP A 49 4.10 9.14 -1.63
CA ASP A 49 4.91 9.48 -0.45
C ASP A 49 4.23 10.56 0.39
N SER A 50 4.26 10.38 1.70
CA SER A 50 3.72 11.34 2.66
C SER A 50 4.52 11.35 3.96
N ILE A 51 4.23 12.32 4.83
CA ILE A 51 4.82 12.39 6.18
C ILE A 51 4.55 11.13 7.01
N PHE A 52 3.52 10.35 6.66
CA PHE A 52 3.12 9.13 7.39
C PHE A 52 3.78 7.86 6.88
N LEU A 53 4.45 7.91 5.71
CA LEU A 53 5.10 6.76 5.13
C LEU A 53 6.57 6.67 5.60
N PRO A 54 6.99 5.58 6.27
CA PRO A 54 8.39 5.38 6.63
C PRO A 54 9.28 5.27 5.39
N ARG A 55 10.51 5.75 5.43
CA ARG A 55 11.47 5.65 4.31
C ARG A 55 11.72 4.21 3.88
N ARG A 56 11.85 3.30 4.82
CA ARG A 56 11.98 1.86 4.56
C ARG A 56 10.85 1.29 3.68
N GLU A 57 9.63 1.84 3.79
CA GLU A 57 8.51 1.40 2.94
C GLU A 57 8.66 1.91 1.49
N ILE A 58 9.25 3.09 1.30
CA ILE A 58 9.62 3.59 -0.03
C ILE A 58 10.69 2.68 -0.66
N GLU A 59 11.76 2.41 0.07
CA GLU A 59 12.84 1.49 -0.35
C GLU A 59 12.30 0.11 -0.70
N ASN A 60 11.38 -0.41 0.11
CA ASN A 60 10.70 -1.67 -0.19
C ASN A 60 9.85 -1.61 -1.47
N CYS A 61 9.15 -0.49 -1.72
CA CYS A 61 8.43 -0.31 -2.98
C CYS A 61 9.38 -0.35 -4.19
N GLU A 62 10.54 0.30 -4.09
CA GLU A 62 11.56 0.31 -5.14
C GLU A 62 12.14 -1.10 -5.38
N LEU A 63 12.43 -1.85 -4.32
CA LEU A 63 12.94 -3.22 -4.42
C LEU A 63 11.93 -4.16 -5.08
N VAL A 64 10.68 -4.16 -4.58
CA VAL A 64 9.65 -5.05 -5.10
C VAL A 64 9.23 -4.67 -6.52
N SER A 65 9.18 -3.38 -6.87
CA SER A 65 8.87 -2.97 -8.24
C SER A 65 9.95 -3.40 -9.24
N LYS A 66 11.24 -3.36 -8.84
CA LYS A 66 12.36 -3.89 -9.63
C LYS A 66 12.28 -5.41 -9.79
N GLU A 67 11.94 -6.14 -8.73
CA GLU A 67 11.75 -7.60 -8.77
C GLU A 67 10.65 -7.99 -9.77
N ILE A 68 9.53 -7.27 -9.76
CA ILE A 68 8.42 -7.48 -10.69
C ILE A 68 8.81 -7.05 -12.13
N GLY A 69 9.70 -6.09 -12.28
CA GLY A 69 10.06 -5.47 -13.57
C GLY A 69 9.10 -4.36 -14.00
N ILE A 70 8.19 -3.92 -13.11
CA ILE A 70 7.20 -2.89 -13.41
C ILE A 70 7.78 -1.48 -13.28
N LYS A 71 7.44 -0.59 -14.21
CA LYS A 71 7.78 0.83 -14.11
C LYS A 71 7.16 1.43 -12.86
N HIS A 72 7.95 2.15 -12.05
CA HIS A 72 7.51 2.68 -10.77
C HIS A 72 7.82 4.16 -10.61
N PHE A 73 6.83 4.92 -10.14
CA PHE A 73 6.99 6.32 -9.76
C PHE A 73 6.63 6.54 -8.29
N ILE A 74 7.30 7.52 -7.68
CA ILE A 74 6.99 8.00 -6.34
C ILE A 74 6.54 9.46 -6.49
N ILE A 75 5.35 9.78 -6.02
CA ILE A 75 4.80 11.14 -6.04
C ILE A 75 4.50 11.64 -4.63
N PRO A 76 4.75 12.92 -4.34
CA PRO A 76 4.45 13.47 -3.03
C PRO A 76 2.96 13.74 -2.83
N ALA A 77 2.45 13.50 -1.61
CA ALA A 77 1.17 14.02 -1.15
C ALA A 77 1.40 14.99 0.01
N ASP A 78 0.93 16.21 -0.17
CA ASP A 78 0.97 17.24 0.87
C ASP A 78 -0.15 16.99 1.91
N LEU A 79 0.13 16.11 2.87
CA LEU A 79 -0.72 15.88 4.03
C LEU A 79 -0.39 16.84 5.19
N GLU A 80 0.72 17.57 5.10
CA GLU A 80 1.21 18.48 6.15
C GLU A 80 0.32 19.71 6.31
N ASN A 81 -0.45 20.06 5.26
CA ASN A 81 -1.36 21.21 5.22
C ASN A 81 -2.85 20.81 5.26
N LYS A 82 -3.17 19.53 5.51
CA LYS A 82 -4.56 19.04 5.57
C LYS A 82 -5.05 18.93 7.00
N ASN A 83 -5.74 19.97 7.49
CA ASN A 83 -6.24 20.04 8.87
C ASN A 83 -7.09 18.82 9.27
N ASP A 84 -7.96 18.33 8.37
CA ASP A 84 -8.81 17.15 8.62
C ASP A 84 -7.99 15.89 8.91
N VAL A 85 -6.82 15.77 8.27
CA VAL A 85 -5.88 14.68 8.50
C VAL A 85 -5.08 14.90 9.79
N LEU A 86 -4.60 16.15 10.00
CA LEU A 86 -3.74 16.50 11.13
C LEU A 86 -4.48 16.55 12.47
N SER A 87 -5.80 16.74 12.47
CA SER A 87 -6.63 16.66 13.68
C SER A 87 -6.62 15.28 14.32
N ASN A 88 -6.25 14.25 13.56
CA ASN A 88 -6.10 12.87 14.00
C ASN A 88 -7.36 12.28 14.66
N ASN A 89 -8.52 12.67 14.19
CA ASN A 89 -9.80 12.11 14.64
C ASN A 89 -10.05 10.71 14.03
N LYS A 90 -11.14 10.07 14.42
CA LYS A 90 -11.52 8.73 13.93
C LYS A 90 -11.66 8.63 12.41
N PHE A 91 -11.87 9.73 11.70
CA PHE A 91 -11.98 9.78 10.24
C PHE A 91 -10.65 10.13 9.53
N ARG A 92 -9.53 10.28 10.26
CA ARG A 92 -8.22 10.60 9.68
C ARG A 92 -7.88 9.73 8.46
N CYS A 93 -8.10 8.40 8.57
CA CYS A 93 -7.78 7.48 7.48
C CYS A 93 -8.65 7.71 6.24
N TYR A 94 -9.90 8.13 6.40
CA TYR A 94 -10.78 8.52 5.32
C TYR A 94 -10.24 9.77 4.60
N TYR A 95 -9.94 10.84 5.34
CA TYR A 95 -9.41 12.07 4.75
C TYR A 95 -8.05 11.87 4.08
N CYS A 96 -7.17 11.10 4.72
CA CYS A 96 -5.86 10.73 4.14
C CYS A 96 -6.03 9.98 2.82
N LYS A 97 -6.90 8.96 2.78
CA LYS A 97 -7.15 8.16 1.58
C LYS A 97 -7.75 9.02 0.44
N ARG A 98 -8.63 9.98 0.75
CA ARG A 98 -9.15 10.92 -0.25
C ARG A 98 -8.04 11.73 -0.92
N VAL A 99 -7.12 12.30 -0.15
CA VAL A 99 -5.98 13.05 -0.71
C VAL A 99 -5.10 12.16 -1.60
N ILE A 100 -4.86 10.92 -1.18
CA ILE A 100 -4.09 9.94 -1.96
C ILE A 100 -4.81 9.63 -3.28
N ILE A 101 -6.12 9.36 -3.25
CA ILE A 101 -6.92 9.07 -4.44
C ILE A 101 -6.93 10.26 -5.40
N GLU A 102 -7.05 11.48 -4.89
CA GLU A 102 -6.99 12.69 -5.71
C GLU A 102 -5.65 12.82 -6.44
N LYS A 103 -4.52 12.53 -5.76
CA LYS A 103 -3.19 12.51 -6.39
C LYS A 103 -3.07 11.43 -7.47
N LEU A 104 -3.62 10.25 -7.21
CA LEU A 104 -3.65 9.17 -8.19
C LEU A 104 -4.49 9.55 -9.42
N ARG A 105 -5.65 10.17 -9.20
CA ARG A 105 -6.54 10.67 -10.26
C ARG A 105 -5.86 11.75 -11.12
N GLU A 106 -5.22 12.74 -10.48
CA GLU A 106 -4.45 13.78 -11.18
C GLU A 106 -3.35 13.17 -12.06
N PHE A 107 -2.60 12.22 -11.52
CA PHE A 107 -1.51 11.57 -12.25
C PHE A 107 -2.05 10.72 -13.41
N ALA A 108 -3.10 9.95 -13.18
CA ALA A 108 -3.74 9.12 -14.20
C ALA A 108 -4.26 9.97 -15.37
N SER A 109 -4.97 11.04 -15.08
CA SER A 109 -5.52 11.95 -16.10
C SER A 109 -4.41 12.61 -16.92
N ARG A 110 -3.36 13.14 -16.28
CA ARG A 110 -2.25 13.82 -16.97
C ARG A 110 -1.42 12.89 -17.86
N ASN A 111 -1.41 11.58 -17.59
CA ASN A 111 -0.60 10.60 -18.30
C ASN A 111 -1.43 9.61 -19.12
N ASN A 112 -2.71 9.91 -19.33
CA ASN A 112 -3.65 9.12 -20.15
C ASN A 112 -3.75 7.65 -19.70
N TYR A 113 -3.89 7.42 -18.40
CA TYR A 113 -4.25 6.11 -17.85
C TYR A 113 -5.77 5.96 -17.86
N ASP A 114 -6.25 4.78 -18.30
CA ASP A 114 -7.68 4.48 -18.39
C ASP A 114 -8.31 4.18 -17.02
N MET A 115 -7.49 3.66 -16.10
CA MET A 115 -7.96 3.28 -14.76
C MET A 115 -6.85 3.28 -13.73
N VAL A 116 -7.23 3.49 -12.47
CA VAL A 116 -6.39 3.26 -11.30
C VAL A 116 -6.86 2.00 -10.59
N VAL A 117 -5.95 1.10 -10.24
CA VAL A 117 -6.25 -0.17 -9.57
C VAL A 117 -5.57 -0.21 -8.21
N GLU A 118 -6.26 -0.72 -7.21
CA GLU A 118 -5.72 -0.82 -5.85
C GLU A 118 -6.03 -2.18 -5.21
N GLY A 119 -5.26 -2.56 -4.18
CA GLY A 119 -5.23 -3.89 -3.61
C GLY A 119 -6.15 -4.14 -2.41
N THR A 120 -7.24 -3.36 -2.21
CA THR A 120 -8.23 -3.67 -1.17
C THR A 120 -8.91 -5.02 -1.47
N ASN A 121 -8.96 -5.90 -0.49
CA ASN A 121 -9.48 -7.26 -0.62
C ASN A 121 -10.71 -7.51 0.24
N CYS A 122 -11.37 -8.66 0.07
CA CYS A 122 -12.62 -8.99 0.78
C CYS A 122 -12.47 -9.10 2.30
N SER A 123 -11.27 -9.44 2.80
CA SER A 123 -11.02 -9.47 4.25
C SER A 123 -11.04 -8.07 4.86
N ASP A 124 -10.59 -7.06 4.09
CA ASP A 124 -10.58 -5.67 4.56
C ASP A 124 -11.99 -5.11 4.81
N LEU A 125 -13.02 -5.66 4.16
CA LEU A 125 -14.42 -5.24 4.35
C LEU A 125 -15.01 -5.66 5.70
N LYS A 126 -14.39 -6.64 6.37
CA LYS A 126 -14.84 -7.11 7.69
C LYS A 126 -14.34 -6.24 8.84
N ASP A 127 -13.32 -5.43 8.61
CA ASP A 127 -12.70 -4.58 9.60
C ASP A 127 -13.26 -3.15 9.55
N TYR A 128 -13.22 -2.46 10.70
CA TYR A 128 -13.49 -1.02 10.72
C TYR A 128 -12.34 -0.25 10.06
N ARG A 129 -12.49 0.04 8.78
CA ARG A 129 -11.50 0.79 7.98
C ARG A 129 -12.13 2.01 7.32
N PRO A 130 -12.12 3.18 7.96
CA PRO A 130 -12.71 4.41 7.41
C PRO A 130 -12.22 4.77 6.01
N GLY A 131 -10.98 4.39 5.66
CA GLY A 131 -10.42 4.59 4.32
C GLY A 131 -11.16 3.87 3.20
N ILE A 132 -11.85 2.75 3.48
CA ILE A 132 -12.64 2.01 2.48
C ILE A 132 -13.80 2.86 1.96
N LYS A 133 -14.40 3.71 2.81
CA LYS A 133 -15.45 4.64 2.37
C LYS A 133 -14.94 5.55 1.23
N ALA A 134 -13.71 6.06 1.34
CA ALA A 134 -13.12 6.88 0.28
C ALA A 134 -12.90 6.07 -1.02
N VAL A 135 -12.56 4.78 -0.94
CA VAL A 135 -12.46 3.89 -2.11
C VAL A 135 -13.84 3.75 -2.77
N HIS A 136 -14.88 3.48 -1.99
CA HIS A 136 -16.24 3.32 -2.52
C HIS A 136 -16.81 4.58 -3.18
N GLU A 137 -16.47 5.76 -2.68
CA GLU A 137 -16.89 7.05 -3.23
C GLU A 137 -16.20 7.40 -4.56
N ASN A 138 -15.12 6.69 -4.94
CA ASN A 138 -14.30 6.96 -6.12
C ASN A 138 -14.22 5.78 -7.10
N LYS A 139 -15.28 4.97 -7.18
CA LYS A 139 -15.34 3.79 -8.07
C LYS A 139 -15.34 4.14 -9.57
N ASP A 140 -15.57 5.39 -9.90
CA ASP A 140 -15.49 5.92 -11.27
C ASP A 140 -14.08 5.80 -11.86
N ILE A 141 -13.05 5.89 -11.05
CA ILE A 141 -11.65 5.78 -11.48
C ILE A 141 -10.88 4.68 -10.75
N LEU A 142 -11.23 4.40 -9.48
CA LEU A 142 -10.49 3.48 -8.63
C LEU A 142 -11.16 2.11 -8.58
N HIS A 143 -10.47 1.10 -9.09
CA HIS A 143 -10.96 -0.27 -9.17
C HIS A 143 -10.25 -1.17 -8.17
N SER A 144 -11.02 -2.04 -7.51
CA SER A 144 -10.53 -3.03 -6.55
C SER A 144 -10.82 -4.45 -7.05
N PRO A 145 -9.99 -5.02 -7.93
CA PRO A 145 -10.26 -6.33 -8.53
C PRO A 145 -10.42 -7.45 -7.50
N PHE A 146 -9.70 -7.38 -6.38
CA PHE A 146 -9.83 -8.38 -5.32
C PHE A 146 -11.23 -8.40 -4.72
N ILE A 147 -11.85 -7.23 -4.52
CA ILE A 147 -13.26 -7.16 -4.08
C ILE A 147 -14.17 -7.70 -5.17
N THR A 148 -13.99 -7.25 -6.43
CA THR A 148 -14.82 -7.63 -7.57
C THR A 148 -14.88 -9.15 -7.76
N PHE A 149 -13.76 -9.84 -7.54
CA PHE A 149 -13.65 -11.28 -7.76
C PHE A 149 -13.72 -12.14 -6.50
N GLY A 150 -14.06 -11.55 -5.36
CA GLY A 150 -14.22 -12.29 -4.10
C GLY A 150 -12.91 -12.87 -3.56
N ILE A 151 -11.80 -12.13 -3.71
CA ILE A 151 -10.46 -12.55 -3.28
C ILE A 151 -10.23 -12.10 -1.83
N TYR A 152 -9.89 -13.06 -0.98
CA TYR A 152 -9.58 -12.85 0.43
C TYR A 152 -8.07 -12.81 0.68
N LYS A 153 -7.67 -12.43 1.90
CA LYS A 153 -6.25 -12.32 2.27
C LYS A 153 -5.48 -13.63 2.14
N ASP A 154 -6.12 -14.75 2.42
CA ASP A 154 -5.49 -16.06 2.30
C ASP A 154 -5.26 -16.44 0.83
N ASP A 155 -6.21 -16.12 -0.05
CA ASP A 155 -6.01 -16.27 -1.49
C ASP A 155 -4.82 -15.44 -2.00
N ILE A 156 -4.68 -14.21 -1.51
CA ILE A 156 -3.55 -13.34 -1.88
C ILE A 156 -2.22 -13.95 -1.44
N ARG A 157 -2.14 -14.52 -0.24
CA ARG A 157 -0.94 -15.22 0.26
C ARG A 157 -0.60 -16.44 -0.59
N GLU A 158 -1.60 -17.23 -0.98
CA GLU A 158 -1.43 -18.36 -1.88
C GLU A 158 -0.92 -17.91 -3.25
N ILE A 159 -1.52 -16.85 -3.82
CA ILE A 159 -1.09 -16.29 -5.10
C ILE A 159 0.34 -15.74 -4.98
N ALA A 160 0.68 -15.01 -3.91
CA ALA A 160 2.02 -14.50 -3.70
C ALA A 160 3.08 -15.61 -3.60
N SER A 161 2.72 -16.73 -2.97
CA SER A 161 3.58 -17.92 -2.90
C SER A 161 3.72 -18.58 -4.26
N TYR A 162 2.64 -18.72 -5.02
CA TYR A 162 2.65 -19.24 -6.38
C TYR A 162 3.52 -18.40 -7.34
N LEU A 163 3.45 -17.07 -7.21
CA LEU A 163 4.26 -16.11 -7.98
C LEU A 163 5.68 -15.95 -7.43
N ASN A 164 6.02 -16.64 -6.35
CA ASN A 164 7.33 -16.59 -5.67
C ASN A 164 7.81 -15.18 -5.30
N LEU A 165 6.87 -14.30 -4.89
CA LEU A 165 7.20 -12.92 -4.48
C LEU A 165 8.08 -12.92 -3.22
N SER A 166 9.14 -12.09 -3.19
CA SER A 166 10.06 -11.98 -2.05
C SER A 166 9.37 -11.49 -0.79
N ASN A 167 8.37 -10.62 -0.93
CA ASN A 167 7.62 -10.03 0.18
C ASN A 167 6.39 -10.84 0.63
N ARG A 168 6.22 -12.10 0.16
CA ARG A 168 5.06 -12.96 0.50
C ARG A 168 4.85 -13.16 2.01
N ASN A 169 5.92 -13.15 2.79
CA ASN A 169 5.88 -13.32 4.25
C ASN A 169 5.96 -11.97 5.00
N LYS A 170 5.97 -10.83 4.29
CA LYS A 170 6.05 -9.52 4.93
C LYS A 170 4.78 -9.26 5.75
N PRO A 171 4.91 -8.92 7.06
CA PRO A 171 3.76 -8.54 7.87
C PRO A 171 3.17 -7.22 7.37
N SER A 172 1.87 -7.02 7.64
CA SER A 172 1.21 -5.75 7.34
C SER A 172 1.81 -4.62 8.18
N GLU A 173 2.27 -3.57 7.51
CA GLU A 173 2.81 -2.38 8.16
C GLU A 173 1.75 -1.29 8.28
N SER A 174 1.60 -0.76 9.50
CA SER A 174 0.72 0.38 9.75
C SER A 174 1.47 1.70 9.51
N CYS A 175 0.75 2.73 9.01
CA CYS A 175 1.32 4.05 8.83
C CYS A 175 1.74 4.68 10.17
N LEU A 176 2.67 5.65 10.16
CA LEU A 176 3.18 6.28 11.38
C LEU A 176 2.10 6.96 12.22
N ALA A 177 1.04 7.46 11.59
CA ALA A 177 -0.06 8.12 12.29
C ALA A 177 -0.79 7.21 13.27
N THR A 178 -0.74 5.88 13.09
CA THR A 178 -1.34 4.92 14.03
C THR A 178 -0.61 4.86 15.38
N ARG A 179 0.60 5.41 15.46
CA ARG A 179 1.40 5.48 16.68
C ARG A 179 1.07 6.73 17.53
N ILE A 180 0.20 7.59 17.03
CA ILE A 180 -0.21 8.82 17.71
C ILE A 180 -1.64 8.61 18.23
N PRO A 181 -1.92 8.79 19.52
CA PRO A 181 -3.26 8.62 20.09
C PRO A 181 -4.29 9.48 19.34
N PHE A 182 -5.51 8.97 19.15
CA PHE A 182 -6.59 9.74 18.53
C PHE A 182 -6.82 11.07 19.27
N ASN A 183 -7.25 12.07 18.51
CA ASN A 183 -7.47 13.46 18.96
C ASN A 183 -6.22 14.21 19.42
N THR A 184 -5.02 13.59 19.32
CA THR A 184 -3.76 14.29 19.46
C THR A 184 -3.35 14.81 18.09
N ARG A 185 -3.21 16.14 17.94
CA ARG A 185 -2.83 16.78 16.66
C ARG A 185 -1.50 16.24 16.16
N ILE A 186 -1.48 15.82 14.93
CA ILE A 186 -0.27 15.36 14.25
C ILE A 186 0.54 16.57 13.80
N THR A 187 1.84 16.53 14.05
CA THR A 187 2.78 17.56 13.58
C THR A 187 3.93 16.91 12.78
N LYS A 188 4.56 17.69 11.90
CA LYS A 188 5.77 17.26 11.18
C LYS A 188 6.86 16.80 12.16
N LYS A 189 7.04 17.52 13.28
CA LYS A 189 8.01 17.19 14.34
C LYS A 189 7.74 15.81 14.93
N THR A 190 6.47 15.48 15.23
CA THR A 190 6.07 14.18 15.77
C THR A 190 6.34 13.06 14.75
N CYS A 191 5.97 13.25 13.48
CA CYS A 191 6.24 12.27 12.43
C CYS A 191 7.74 12.03 12.23
N THR A 192 8.55 13.11 12.23
CA THR A 192 10.01 13.00 12.11
C THR A 192 10.62 12.22 13.28
N LYS A 193 10.18 12.48 14.52
CA LYS A 193 10.61 11.70 15.70
C LYS A 193 10.27 10.23 15.55
N LEU A 194 9.05 9.90 15.13
CA LEU A 194 8.61 8.52 14.93
C LEU A 194 9.40 7.82 13.82
N LYS A 195 9.72 8.49 12.71
CA LYS A 195 10.59 7.96 11.66
C LYS A 195 11.97 7.58 12.22
N ARG A 196 12.60 8.48 13.01
CA ARG A 196 13.91 8.25 13.63
C ARG A 196 13.87 7.09 14.64
N LEU A 197 12.85 7.06 15.50
CA LEU A 197 12.68 5.99 16.48
C LEU A 197 12.52 4.63 15.78
N LYS A 198 11.72 4.54 14.74
CA LYS A 198 11.53 3.29 13.99
C LYS A 198 12.84 2.78 13.38
N ILE A 199 13.66 3.67 12.82
CA ILE A 199 15.00 3.32 12.31
C ILE A 199 15.89 2.83 13.45
N PHE A 200 15.94 3.56 14.57
CA PHE A 200 16.77 3.20 15.72
C PHE A 200 16.42 1.81 16.27
N TYR A 201 15.12 1.53 16.51
CA TYR A 201 14.68 0.22 17.00
C TYR A 201 14.97 -0.91 16.00
N THR A 202 14.82 -0.66 14.71
CA THR A 202 15.14 -1.68 13.68
C THR A 202 16.63 -2.00 13.70
N ASN A 203 17.51 -0.99 13.75
CA ASN A 203 18.95 -1.18 13.78
C ASN A 203 19.41 -1.83 15.09
N LEU A 204 18.81 -1.46 16.23
CA LEU A 204 19.08 -2.08 17.51
C LEU A 204 18.71 -3.58 17.51
N ILE A 205 17.54 -3.93 16.98
CA ILE A 205 17.11 -5.33 16.87
C ILE A 205 18.07 -6.10 15.96
N LEU A 206 18.45 -5.56 14.81
CA LEU A 206 19.40 -6.20 13.90
C LEU A 206 20.76 -6.43 14.57
N SER A 207 21.30 -5.42 15.26
CA SER A 207 22.59 -5.52 15.96
C SER A 207 22.56 -6.55 17.10
N LEU A 208 21.43 -6.69 17.80
CA LEU A 208 21.26 -7.71 18.83
C LEU A 208 21.18 -9.13 18.24
N PHE A 209 20.54 -9.30 17.09
CA PHE A 209 20.57 -10.57 16.36
C PHE A 209 21.97 -10.94 15.87
N GLU A 210 22.72 -9.99 15.32
CA GLU A 210 24.10 -10.19 14.88
C GLU A 210 25.05 -10.55 16.06
N SER A 211 24.74 -10.06 17.26
CA SER A 211 25.48 -10.37 18.49
C SER A 211 25.03 -11.68 19.17
N GLY A 212 24.12 -12.45 18.56
CA GLY A 212 23.68 -13.74 19.09
C GLY A 212 22.61 -13.68 20.18
N TYR A 213 22.03 -12.51 20.47
CA TYR A 213 20.91 -12.39 21.41
C TYR A 213 19.59 -12.78 20.76
N THR A 214 18.93 -13.81 21.29
CA THR A 214 17.56 -14.16 20.90
C THR A 214 16.59 -13.26 21.68
N ILE A 215 15.97 -12.29 21.02
CA ILE A 215 14.92 -11.47 21.64
C ILE A 215 13.60 -12.20 21.48
N ALA A 216 13.00 -12.65 22.57
CA ALA A 216 11.62 -13.09 22.60
C ALA A 216 10.71 -11.85 22.38
N LEU A 217 10.23 -11.63 21.14
CA LEU A 217 9.27 -10.58 20.80
C LEU A 217 7.86 -10.95 21.30
N GLN A 218 7.69 -11.17 22.62
CA GLN A 218 6.38 -11.23 23.24
C GLN A 218 6.00 -9.82 23.67
N GLY A 219 5.06 -9.18 22.95
CA GLY A 219 4.32 -8.04 23.47
C GLY A 219 4.52 -6.65 22.83
N LEU A 220 5.15 -6.51 21.69
CA LEU A 220 5.13 -5.25 20.92
C LEU A 220 4.08 -5.32 19.78
N LYS A 221 2.82 -5.23 20.18
CA LYS A 221 1.70 -4.93 19.27
C LYS A 221 1.48 -3.43 19.15
#